data_a13b064cf413affce84d32c95c81ab8f
#
_entry.id   a13b064cf413affce84d32c95c81ab8f
#
_cell.length_a   1.000
_cell.length_b   1.000
_cell.length_c   1.000
_cell.angle_alpha   90.00
_cell.angle_beta   90.00
_cell.angle_gamma   90.00
#
_symmetry.space_group_name_H-M   'P 1'
#
loop_
_entity.id
_entity.type
_entity.pdbx_description
1 polymer ?
#
loop_
_entity_poly.entity_id
_entity_poly.type
_entity_poly.pdbx_seq_one_letter_code
_entity_poly.pdbx_strand_id
1 'polypeptide(L)'
;MGIFLFLGLVCKNPGFARDEKPFSVLSPNVVRDQAGRKIEVKKPFKRIISLYGAHTENLFALGLDKEIIGVSTHEVYPPAATQKPTFSYHEGAEKFLAARPDLVLIRPMIDRGYAPLMDRLQRSGITVVSLQPGNVQEMFRYWKVLGVLAGKKQNAQMMIDVFKKTVSQLKEETESIEDKKKVYFEAIHRRMKTFSPESMAVFALKSAGGINVAAEAQPVRGTNIAAYGKERILAHAREIDIYLAQYGAMNHVTKRDIETEPGFQAIKAVRNGNIHIISEMIVSRPTMRLLKGIFKIGRILYPTEFPLTWKEKIANRLPY
;
A
#
# COMPACT_ATOMS: atom_id res chain seq x y z
N MET A 1 -21.92 57.81 -19.72
CA MET A 1 -22.39 56.48 -19.29
C MET A 1 -21.30 55.46 -19.67
N GLY A 2 -20.32 55.29 -18.79
CA GLY A 2 -19.12 54.48 -19.05
C GLY A 2 -19.27 53.16 -18.32
N ILE A 3 -19.16 52.07 -19.07
CA ILE A 3 -19.19 50.68 -18.57
C ILE A 3 -17.74 50.28 -18.23
N PHE A 4 -17.44 50.12 -16.94
CA PHE A 4 -16.19 49.53 -16.48
C PHE A 4 -16.31 48.01 -16.51
N LEU A 5 -15.56 47.35 -17.43
CA LEU A 5 -15.34 45.91 -17.43
C LEU A 5 -14.26 45.55 -16.37
N PHE A 6 -14.64 44.88 -15.30
CA PHE A 6 -13.70 44.25 -14.38
C PHE A 6 -13.24 42.92 -14.97
N LEU A 7 -12.00 42.88 -15.48
CA LEU A 7 -11.32 41.62 -15.78
C LEU A 7 -10.83 41.02 -14.46
N GLY A 8 -11.51 39.99 -13.99
CA GLY A 8 -11.05 39.18 -12.87
C GLY A 8 -9.84 38.32 -13.30
N LEU A 9 -8.65 38.66 -12.83
CA LEU A 9 -7.45 37.85 -12.94
C LEU A 9 -7.61 36.63 -12.01
N VAL A 10 -7.93 35.45 -12.56
CA VAL A 10 -7.88 34.19 -11.85
C VAL A 10 -6.40 33.79 -11.73
N CYS A 11 -5.79 34.07 -10.58
CA CYS A 11 -4.51 33.50 -10.22
C CYS A 11 -4.64 31.98 -10.11
N LYS A 12 -4.30 31.26 -11.15
CA LYS A 12 -4.01 29.81 -11.06
C LYS A 12 -2.73 29.63 -10.24
N ASN A 13 -2.85 29.27 -8.97
CA ASN A 13 -1.74 28.74 -8.22
C ASN A 13 -1.21 27.50 -8.95
N PRO A 14 0.07 27.45 -9.35
CA PRO A 14 0.66 26.22 -9.84
C PRO A 14 0.94 25.32 -8.64
N GLY A 15 -0.07 24.54 -8.23
CA GLY A 15 0.13 23.42 -7.32
C GLY A 15 1.16 22.48 -7.93
N PHE A 16 2.26 22.25 -7.24
CA PHE A 16 3.32 21.30 -7.58
C PHE A 16 2.78 19.86 -7.58
N ALA A 17 1.94 19.50 -8.53
CA ALA A 17 1.76 18.14 -8.99
C ALA A 17 2.89 17.90 -10.02
N ARG A 18 4.05 17.45 -9.57
CA ARG A 18 4.95 16.74 -10.48
C ARG A 18 4.16 15.54 -10.97
N ASP A 19 3.91 15.47 -12.29
CA ASP A 19 3.46 14.26 -12.97
C ASP A 19 4.44 13.15 -12.64
N GLU A 20 4.15 12.36 -11.61
CA GLU A 20 4.91 11.15 -11.30
C GLU A 20 4.68 10.21 -12.47
N LYS A 21 5.68 10.13 -13.36
CA LYS A 21 5.60 9.24 -14.53
C LYS A 21 5.38 7.81 -14.00
N PRO A 22 4.36 7.09 -14.51
CA PRO A 22 4.09 5.76 -14.03
C PRO A 22 5.30 4.86 -14.26
N PHE A 23 5.73 4.15 -13.22
CA PHE A 23 6.76 3.12 -13.37
C PHE A 23 6.22 1.96 -14.22
N SER A 24 7.07 1.35 -15.03
CA SER A 24 6.65 0.30 -15.97
C SER A 24 7.83 -0.52 -16.50
N VAL A 25 7.51 -1.68 -17.05
CA VAL A 25 8.41 -2.42 -17.94
C VAL A 25 8.28 -1.82 -19.34
N LEU A 26 9.38 -1.31 -19.89
CA LEU A 26 9.42 -0.68 -21.21
C LEU A 26 9.78 -1.67 -22.33
N SER A 27 10.62 -2.64 -22.00
CA SER A 27 11.00 -3.76 -22.87
C SER A 27 11.41 -4.95 -22.00
N PRO A 28 11.69 -6.14 -22.54
CA PRO A 28 12.00 -7.33 -21.73
C PRO A 28 13.06 -7.14 -20.65
N ASN A 29 13.99 -6.20 -20.81
CA ASN A 29 15.08 -5.94 -19.88
C ASN A 29 15.28 -4.46 -19.56
N VAL A 30 14.29 -3.61 -19.84
CA VAL A 30 14.32 -2.18 -19.51
C VAL A 30 13.11 -1.81 -18.67
N VAL A 31 13.35 -1.18 -17.53
CA VAL A 31 12.27 -0.66 -16.67
C VAL A 31 12.39 0.85 -16.51
N ARG A 32 11.27 1.51 -16.24
CA ARG A 32 11.21 2.89 -15.77
C ARG A 32 10.74 2.86 -14.33
N ASP A 33 11.46 3.59 -13.47
CA ASP A 33 11.04 3.78 -12.07
C ASP A 33 10.15 5.02 -11.90
N GLN A 34 9.70 5.28 -10.67
CA GLN A 34 8.79 6.36 -10.35
C GLN A 34 9.47 7.75 -10.39
N ALA A 35 10.79 7.80 -10.30
CA ALA A 35 11.58 9.02 -10.52
C ALA A 35 11.82 9.31 -12.04
N GLY A 36 11.36 8.41 -12.93
CA GLY A 36 11.52 8.52 -14.36
C GLY A 36 12.84 7.95 -14.90
N ARG A 37 13.68 7.35 -14.06
CA ARG A 37 14.94 6.73 -14.47
C ARG A 37 14.67 5.51 -15.34
N LYS A 38 15.37 5.39 -16.46
CA LYS A 38 15.39 4.16 -17.28
C LYS A 38 16.55 3.30 -16.82
N ILE A 39 16.24 2.08 -16.41
CA ILE A 39 17.19 1.08 -15.91
C ILE A 39 17.26 -0.06 -16.92
N GLU A 40 18.41 -0.24 -17.56
CA GLU A 40 18.71 -1.38 -18.40
C GLU A 40 19.25 -2.52 -17.55
N VAL A 41 18.56 -3.66 -17.53
CA VAL A 41 18.91 -4.84 -16.77
C VAL A 41 19.70 -5.80 -17.65
N LYS A 42 21.02 -5.57 -17.79
CA LYS A 42 21.92 -6.43 -18.58
C LYS A 42 22.03 -7.84 -17.97
N LYS A 43 21.96 -7.94 -16.66
CA LYS A 43 21.90 -9.18 -15.88
C LYS A 43 21.06 -8.95 -14.62
N PRO A 44 20.38 -9.97 -14.09
CA PRO A 44 19.60 -9.84 -12.85
C PRO A 44 20.47 -9.32 -11.69
N PHE A 45 19.92 -8.42 -10.88
CA PHE A 45 20.58 -7.94 -9.68
C PHE A 45 20.68 -9.05 -8.63
N LYS A 46 21.82 -9.11 -7.93
CA LYS A 46 22.17 -10.20 -7.01
C LYS A 46 22.56 -9.73 -5.61
N ARG A 47 22.77 -8.42 -5.43
CA ARG A 47 23.14 -7.81 -4.14
C ARG A 47 22.21 -6.66 -3.83
N ILE A 48 21.02 -7.00 -3.36
CA ILE A 48 19.89 -6.07 -3.24
C ILE A 48 19.77 -5.57 -1.80
N ILE A 49 19.73 -4.25 -1.60
CA ILE A 49 19.30 -3.63 -0.35
C ILE A 49 17.89 -3.08 -0.55
N SER A 50 16.98 -3.49 0.33
CA SER A 50 15.56 -3.11 0.29
C SER A 50 15.24 -2.17 1.46
N LEU A 51 14.90 -0.89 1.17
CA LEU A 51 14.56 0.11 2.18
C LEU A 51 13.05 0.30 2.37
N TYR A 52 12.26 -0.72 2.07
CA TYR A 52 10.81 -0.72 2.29
C TYR A 52 10.26 -2.14 2.44
N GLY A 53 9.51 -2.39 3.51
CA GLY A 53 9.01 -3.73 3.82
C GLY A 53 8.20 -4.40 2.72
N ALA A 54 7.46 -3.65 1.89
CA ALA A 54 6.77 -4.25 0.76
C ALA A 54 7.74 -4.69 -0.37
N HIS A 55 8.86 -3.99 -0.56
CA HIS A 55 9.91 -4.46 -1.48
C HIS A 55 10.49 -5.77 -0.97
N THR A 56 10.86 -5.80 0.31
CA THR A 56 11.41 -6.99 0.97
C THR A 56 10.48 -8.20 0.82
N GLU A 57 9.21 -8.05 1.20
CA GLU A 57 8.22 -9.12 1.09
C GLU A 57 8.07 -9.64 -0.34
N ASN A 58 7.99 -8.74 -1.33
CA ASN A 58 7.80 -9.14 -2.73
C ASN A 58 9.06 -9.77 -3.32
N LEU A 59 10.27 -9.37 -2.91
CA LEU A 59 11.50 -10.05 -3.31
C LEU A 59 11.53 -11.49 -2.81
N PHE A 60 11.19 -11.71 -1.53
CA PHE A 60 11.04 -13.07 -0.99
C PHE A 60 9.96 -13.85 -1.74
N ALA A 61 8.83 -13.23 -2.04
CA ALA A 61 7.73 -13.84 -2.80
C ALA A 61 8.16 -14.26 -4.23
N LEU A 62 9.10 -13.53 -4.82
CA LEU A 62 9.72 -13.88 -6.10
C LEU A 62 10.75 -15.02 -5.99
N GLY A 63 11.01 -15.55 -4.79
CA GLY A 63 11.96 -16.62 -4.53
C GLY A 63 13.39 -16.13 -4.39
N LEU A 64 13.58 -14.89 -3.93
CA LEU A 64 14.88 -14.32 -3.59
C LEU A 64 15.08 -14.42 -2.07
N ASP A 65 16.28 -14.77 -1.66
CA ASP A 65 16.72 -14.74 -0.26
C ASP A 65 18.19 -14.35 -0.19
N LYS A 66 19.06 -15.14 -0.80
CA LYS A 66 20.52 -14.90 -0.82
C LYS A 66 20.89 -13.59 -1.50
N GLU A 67 20.09 -13.16 -2.46
CA GLU A 67 20.28 -11.89 -3.16
C GLU A 67 19.94 -10.68 -2.31
N ILE A 68 19.13 -10.81 -1.26
CA ILE A 68 18.78 -9.74 -0.33
C ILE A 68 19.88 -9.66 0.74
N ILE A 69 20.81 -8.70 0.56
CA ILE A 69 21.95 -8.51 1.46
C ILE A 69 21.68 -7.50 2.56
N GLY A 70 20.55 -6.79 2.50
CA GLY A 70 20.15 -5.81 3.51
C GLY A 70 18.71 -5.39 3.38
N VAL A 71 18.11 -5.01 4.51
CA VAL A 71 16.71 -4.61 4.64
C VAL A 71 16.58 -3.34 5.48
N SER A 72 15.39 -2.73 5.52
CA SER A 72 15.16 -1.57 6.39
C SER A 72 15.14 -1.96 7.87
N THR A 73 15.37 -0.98 8.76
CA THR A 73 15.46 -1.18 10.22
C THR A 73 14.15 -1.67 10.86
N HIS A 74 13.02 -1.58 10.19
CA HIS A 74 11.70 -1.95 10.70
C HIS A 74 11.09 -3.15 10.00
N GLU A 75 11.93 -4.05 9.48
CA GLU A 75 11.43 -5.27 8.86
C GLU A 75 10.93 -6.27 9.90
N VAL A 76 9.73 -6.79 9.63
CA VAL A 76 9.07 -7.75 10.51
C VAL A 76 8.58 -8.99 9.78
N TYR A 77 8.71 -9.00 8.44
CA TYR A 77 8.19 -10.10 7.63
C TYR A 77 8.83 -10.17 6.23
N PRO A 78 9.09 -11.37 5.66
CA PRO A 78 8.93 -12.68 6.32
C PRO A 78 9.95 -12.88 7.45
N PRO A 79 9.85 -13.96 8.27
CA PRO A 79 10.81 -14.20 9.35
C PRO A 79 12.27 -14.20 8.91
N ALA A 80 12.58 -14.71 7.71
CA ALA A 80 13.93 -14.69 7.15
C ALA A 80 14.46 -13.26 6.92
N ALA A 81 13.59 -12.27 6.67
CA ALA A 81 14.01 -10.89 6.49
C ALA A 81 14.54 -10.26 7.79
N THR A 82 14.03 -10.70 8.95
CA THR A 82 14.47 -10.15 10.25
C THR A 82 15.89 -10.58 10.64
N GLN A 83 16.47 -11.53 9.92
CA GLN A 83 17.86 -12.01 10.11
C GLN A 83 18.84 -11.29 9.18
N LYS A 84 18.38 -10.42 8.29
CA LYS A 84 19.25 -9.70 7.35
C LYS A 84 19.87 -8.46 8.01
N PRO A 85 21.08 -8.06 7.58
CA PRO A 85 21.66 -6.78 7.98
C PRO A 85 20.69 -5.61 7.71
N THR A 86 20.59 -4.67 8.66
CA THR A 86 19.69 -3.52 8.53
C THR A 86 20.41 -2.30 7.97
N PHE A 87 19.68 -1.52 7.16
CA PHE A 87 20.11 -0.27 6.57
C PHE A 87 19.06 0.81 6.77
N SER A 88 19.53 2.05 6.98
CA SER A 88 18.66 3.21 7.10
C SER A 88 19.10 4.30 6.13
N TYR A 89 18.14 4.96 5.52
CA TYR A 89 18.38 6.16 4.71
C TYR A 89 18.80 7.38 5.55
N HIS A 90 18.78 7.27 6.87
CA HIS A 90 19.34 8.25 7.81
C HIS A 90 20.84 8.03 8.06
N GLU A 91 21.40 6.91 7.61
CA GLU A 91 22.81 6.59 7.71
C GLU A 91 23.60 7.18 6.52
N GLY A 92 24.93 7.30 6.69
CA GLY A 92 25.83 7.74 5.61
C GLY A 92 25.96 6.72 4.48
N ALA A 93 26.45 7.19 3.32
CA ALA A 93 26.67 6.33 2.15
C ALA A 93 27.72 5.23 2.40
N GLU A 94 28.64 5.43 3.35
CA GLU A 94 29.77 4.55 3.64
C GLU A 94 29.33 3.12 3.93
N LYS A 95 28.27 2.95 4.72
CA LYS A 95 27.71 1.65 5.07
C LYS A 95 27.19 0.90 3.82
N PHE A 96 26.51 1.64 2.93
CA PHE A 96 26.03 1.08 1.67
C PHE A 96 27.20 0.71 0.74
N LEU A 97 28.18 1.59 0.62
CA LEU A 97 29.36 1.36 -0.23
C LEU A 97 30.19 0.15 0.26
N ALA A 98 30.37 0.01 1.58
CA ALA A 98 31.04 -1.13 2.17
C ALA A 98 30.32 -2.46 1.89
N ALA A 99 28.98 -2.44 1.87
CA ALA A 99 28.16 -3.62 1.55
C ALA A 99 28.18 -3.98 0.06
N ARG A 100 28.62 -3.08 -0.83
CA ARG A 100 28.70 -3.28 -2.30
C ARG A 100 27.41 -3.84 -2.91
N PRO A 101 26.23 -3.21 -2.72
CA PRO A 101 25.03 -3.61 -3.41
C PRO A 101 25.15 -3.31 -4.91
N ASP A 102 24.45 -4.06 -5.75
CA ASP A 102 24.25 -3.72 -7.15
C ASP A 102 22.89 -3.00 -7.38
N LEU A 103 21.95 -3.14 -6.40
CA LEU A 103 20.65 -2.51 -6.42
C LEU A 103 20.25 -2.03 -5.02
N VAL A 104 19.72 -0.80 -4.93
CA VAL A 104 19.03 -0.27 -3.76
C VAL A 104 17.59 0.09 -4.14
N LEU A 105 16.61 -0.58 -3.52
CA LEU A 105 15.19 -0.33 -3.70
C LEU A 105 14.67 0.64 -2.65
N ILE A 106 14.04 1.72 -3.09
CA ILE A 106 13.53 2.81 -2.25
C ILE A 106 12.10 3.20 -2.62
N ARG A 107 11.49 4.07 -1.81
CA ARG A 107 10.23 4.75 -2.14
C ARG A 107 10.48 6.18 -2.61
N PRO A 108 9.53 6.80 -3.36
CA PRO A 108 9.63 8.20 -3.80
C PRO A 108 9.86 9.20 -2.67
N MET A 109 9.32 8.93 -1.47
CA MET A 109 9.58 9.77 -0.30
C MET A 109 11.07 9.78 0.09
N ILE A 110 11.73 8.62 0.05
CA ILE A 110 13.16 8.48 0.35
C ILE A 110 13.98 9.15 -0.75
N ASP A 111 13.62 8.92 -2.01
CA ASP A 111 14.28 9.49 -3.18
C ASP A 111 14.31 11.04 -3.13
N ARG A 112 13.17 11.65 -2.79
CA ARG A 112 13.07 13.11 -2.66
C ARG A 112 13.73 13.66 -1.40
N GLY A 113 13.53 12.99 -0.26
CA GLY A 113 13.99 13.49 1.04
C GLY A 113 15.49 13.29 1.30
N TYR A 114 16.09 12.32 0.61
CA TYR A 114 17.49 11.93 0.78
C TYR A 114 18.26 11.88 -0.56
N ALA A 115 17.93 12.79 -1.46
CA ALA A 115 18.54 12.88 -2.79
C ALA A 115 20.07 12.89 -2.77
N PRO A 116 20.79 13.63 -1.88
CA PRO A 116 22.25 13.61 -1.83
C PRO A 116 22.84 12.20 -1.57
N LEU A 117 22.19 11.39 -0.73
CA LEU A 117 22.59 10.00 -0.50
C LEU A 117 22.37 9.17 -1.77
N MET A 118 21.19 9.27 -2.38
CA MET A 118 20.87 8.52 -3.61
C MET A 118 21.82 8.86 -4.75
N ASP A 119 22.11 10.14 -4.94
CA ASP A 119 23.06 10.61 -5.96
C ASP A 119 24.49 10.09 -5.71
N ARG A 120 24.92 10.02 -4.45
CA ARG A 120 26.23 9.46 -4.09
C ARG A 120 26.32 7.97 -4.40
N LEU A 121 25.26 7.20 -4.09
CA LEU A 121 25.20 5.79 -4.43
C LEU A 121 25.27 5.56 -5.95
N GLN A 122 24.49 6.33 -6.71
CA GLN A 122 24.48 6.25 -8.19
C GLN A 122 25.84 6.62 -8.82
N ARG A 123 26.49 7.69 -8.34
CA ARG A 123 27.85 8.05 -8.78
C ARG A 123 28.90 6.99 -8.47
N SER A 124 28.64 6.14 -7.46
CA SER A 124 29.48 4.99 -7.11
C SER A 124 29.12 3.72 -7.90
N GLY A 125 28.27 3.82 -8.93
CA GLY A 125 27.88 2.69 -9.79
C GLY A 125 26.78 1.80 -9.24
N ILE A 126 26.14 2.17 -8.12
CA ILE A 126 25.02 1.43 -7.53
C ILE A 126 23.71 1.86 -8.21
N THR A 127 22.92 0.90 -8.68
CA THR A 127 21.60 1.20 -9.24
C THR A 127 20.62 1.53 -8.13
N VAL A 128 19.94 2.68 -8.22
CA VAL A 128 18.87 3.08 -7.28
C VAL A 128 17.54 3.07 -8.04
N VAL A 129 16.54 2.39 -7.49
CA VAL A 129 15.20 2.26 -8.10
C VAL A 129 14.13 2.65 -7.09
N SER A 130 13.30 3.61 -7.47
CA SER A 130 12.23 4.18 -6.64
C SER A 130 10.86 3.66 -7.10
N LEU A 131 10.16 2.92 -6.23
CA LEU A 131 8.88 2.30 -6.53
C LEU A 131 7.92 2.37 -5.34
N GLN A 132 6.67 2.77 -5.60
CA GLN A 132 5.58 2.69 -4.63
C GLN A 132 4.24 2.70 -5.36
N PRO A 133 3.58 1.54 -5.53
CA PRO A 133 2.25 1.50 -6.15
C PRO A 133 1.20 2.11 -5.22
N GLY A 134 0.28 2.89 -5.80
CA GLY A 134 -0.83 3.51 -5.10
C GLY A 134 -2.13 2.69 -5.14
N ASN A 135 -2.25 1.74 -6.08
CA ASN A 135 -3.43 0.91 -6.25
C ASN A 135 -3.06 -0.50 -6.74
N VAL A 136 -4.03 -1.40 -6.83
CA VAL A 136 -3.80 -2.82 -7.19
C VAL A 136 -3.32 -2.98 -8.63
N GLN A 137 -3.74 -2.14 -9.57
CA GLN A 137 -3.25 -2.20 -10.95
C GLN A 137 -1.76 -1.81 -11.01
N GLU A 138 -1.38 -0.82 -10.24
CA GLU A 138 0.03 -0.47 -10.07
C GLU A 138 0.82 -1.53 -9.32
N MET A 139 0.22 -2.22 -8.35
CA MET A 139 0.84 -3.35 -7.67
C MET A 139 1.23 -4.46 -8.66
N PHE A 140 0.39 -4.78 -9.64
CA PHE A 140 0.74 -5.76 -10.67
C PHE A 140 1.88 -5.28 -11.58
N ARG A 141 1.90 -3.99 -11.95
CA ARG A 141 3.02 -3.41 -12.69
C ARG A 141 4.32 -3.44 -11.88
N TYR A 142 4.22 -3.12 -10.59
CA TYR A 142 5.31 -3.15 -9.64
C TYR A 142 5.93 -4.56 -9.52
N TRP A 143 5.11 -5.60 -9.37
CA TRP A 143 5.62 -6.98 -9.33
C TRP A 143 6.32 -7.37 -10.63
N LYS A 144 5.82 -6.95 -11.79
CA LYS A 144 6.50 -7.15 -13.08
C LYS A 144 7.84 -6.45 -13.14
N VAL A 145 7.92 -5.20 -12.65
CA VAL A 145 9.20 -4.46 -12.58
C VAL A 145 10.20 -5.18 -11.67
N LEU A 146 9.80 -5.60 -10.48
CA LEU A 146 10.66 -6.40 -9.59
C LEU A 146 11.11 -7.70 -10.25
N GLY A 147 10.19 -8.37 -10.96
CA GLY A 147 10.49 -9.59 -11.72
C GLY A 147 11.55 -9.38 -12.81
N VAL A 148 11.55 -8.23 -13.49
CA VAL A 148 12.60 -7.87 -14.47
C VAL A 148 13.92 -7.61 -13.76
N LEU A 149 13.93 -6.77 -12.73
CA LEU A 149 15.13 -6.42 -11.96
C LEU A 149 15.83 -7.67 -11.39
N ALA A 150 15.05 -8.60 -10.87
CA ALA A 150 15.54 -9.82 -10.21
C ALA A 150 15.72 -11.03 -11.15
N GLY A 151 15.34 -10.93 -12.44
CA GLY A 151 15.34 -12.05 -13.36
C GLY A 151 14.28 -13.12 -13.05
N LYS A 152 13.18 -12.72 -12.39
CA LYS A 152 12.09 -13.59 -11.91
C LYS A 152 10.74 -13.26 -12.56
N LYS A 153 10.74 -13.00 -13.88
CA LYS A 153 9.54 -12.57 -14.64
C LYS A 153 8.40 -13.58 -14.54
N GLN A 154 8.70 -14.87 -14.64
CA GLN A 154 7.70 -15.94 -14.54
C GLN A 154 7.08 -16.00 -13.14
N ASN A 155 7.90 -15.88 -12.09
CA ASN A 155 7.42 -15.85 -10.70
C ASN A 155 6.50 -14.63 -10.48
N ALA A 156 6.88 -13.46 -11.01
CA ALA A 156 6.04 -12.27 -10.93
C ALA A 156 4.68 -12.45 -11.64
N GLN A 157 4.66 -13.11 -12.79
CA GLN A 157 3.41 -13.42 -13.48
C GLN A 157 2.57 -14.43 -12.68
N MET A 158 3.18 -15.50 -12.15
CA MET A 158 2.48 -16.46 -11.29
C MET A 158 1.88 -15.80 -10.04
N MET A 159 2.61 -14.87 -9.38
CA MET A 159 2.07 -14.11 -8.25
C MET A 159 0.79 -13.34 -8.65
N ILE A 160 0.81 -12.68 -9.81
CA ILE A 160 -0.34 -11.92 -10.31
C ILE A 160 -1.53 -12.85 -10.57
N ASP A 161 -1.30 -13.99 -11.21
CA ASP A 161 -2.36 -14.93 -11.60
C ASP A 161 -2.99 -15.59 -10.36
N VAL A 162 -2.17 -16.02 -9.40
CA VAL A 162 -2.62 -16.56 -8.11
C VAL A 162 -3.42 -15.51 -7.34
N PHE A 163 -2.93 -14.26 -7.29
CA PHE A 163 -3.63 -13.17 -6.62
C PHE A 163 -5.00 -12.91 -7.24
N LYS A 164 -5.07 -12.72 -8.56
CA LYS A 164 -6.32 -12.46 -9.28
C LYS A 164 -7.32 -13.58 -9.09
N LYS A 165 -6.90 -14.84 -9.28
CA LYS A 165 -7.74 -16.02 -9.09
C LYS A 165 -8.29 -16.08 -7.66
N THR A 166 -7.45 -15.82 -6.66
CA THR A 166 -7.87 -15.86 -5.26
C THR A 166 -8.85 -14.75 -4.93
N VAL A 167 -8.63 -13.54 -5.44
CA VAL A 167 -9.57 -12.41 -5.26
C VAL A 167 -10.92 -12.71 -5.91
N SER A 168 -10.95 -13.29 -7.13
CA SER A 168 -12.21 -13.69 -7.79
C SER A 168 -12.98 -14.64 -6.89
N GLN A 169 -12.34 -15.71 -6.44
CA GLN A 169 -12.95 -16.70 -5.58
C GLN A 169 -13.45 -16.14 -4.22
N LEU A 170 -12.69 -15.19 -3.63
CA LEU A 170 -13.14 -14.52 -2.39
C LEU A 170 -14.36 -13.61 -2.61
N LYS A 171 -14.46 -12.99 -3.79
CA LYS A 171 -15.64 -12.19 -4.15
C LYS A 171 -16.88 -13.03 -4.34
N GLU A 172 -16.75 -14.22 -4.92
CA GLU A 172 -17.85 -15.18 -5.12
C GLU A 172 -18.55 -15.52 -3.80
N GLU A 173 -17.80 -15.60 -2.65
CA GLU A 173 -18.36 -15.87 -1.33
C GLU A 173 -19.39 -14.81 -0.85
N THR A 174 -19.35 -13.61 -1.42
CA THR A 174 -20.24 -12.49 -1.02
C THR A 174 -21.12 -11.99 -2.16
N GLU A 175 -21.09 -12.63 -3.31
CA GLU A 175 -21.84 -12.18 -4.48
C GLU A 175 -23.35 -12.24 -4.27
N SER A 176 -23.83 -13.29 -3.58
CA SER A 176 -25.25 -13.52 -3.28
C SER A 176 -25.77 -12.74 -2.08
N ILE A 177 -24.91 -11.98 -1.36
CA ILE A 177 -25.35 -11.23 -0.19
C ILE A 177 -26.07 -9.96 -0.63
N GLU A 178 -27.38 -9.85 -0.34
CA GLU A 178 -28.20 -8.69 -0.66
C GLU A 178 -27.93 -7.50 0.28
N ASP A 179 -27.93 -7.76 1.61
CA ASP A 179 -27.67 -6.73 2.66
C ASP A 179 -26.18 -6.54 2.92
N LYS A 180 -25.50 -5.86 1.99
CA LYS A 180 -24.05 -5.59 2.11
C LYS A 180 -23.76 -4.57 3.21
N LYS A 181 -22.81 -4.89 4.08
CA LYS A 181 -22.42 -4.04 5.23
C LYS A 181 -21.76 -2.76 4.76
N LYS A 182 -22.25 -1.63 5.30
CA LYS A 182 -21.69 -0.29 5.12
C LYS A 182 -20.59 -0.05 6.14
N VAL A 183 -19.39 0.24 5.66
CA VAL A 183 -18.17 0.31 6.46
C VAL A 183 -17.54 1.69 6.35
N TYR A 184 -17.28 2.33 7.47
CA TYR A 184 -16.31 3.41 7.53
C TYR A 184 -14.93 2.82 7.80
N PHE A 185 -13.97 3.05 6.89
CA PHE A 185 -12.60 2.52 7.02
C PHE A 185 -11.63 3.67 7.33
N GLU A 186 -11.28 3.77 8.61
CA GLU A 186 -10.38 4.78 9.13
C GLU A 186 -8.90 4.47 8.81
N ALA A 187 -8.19 5.47 8.30
CA ALA A 187 -6.75 5.41 8.04
C ALA A 187 -5.92 6.08 9.14
N ILE A 188 -6.33 7.27 9.63
CA ILE A 188 -5.61 8.02 10.68
C ILE A 188 -6.62 8.69 11.61
N HIS A 189 -6.76 8.14 12.81
CA HIS A 189 -7.74 8.57 13.82
C HIS A 189 -7.60 10.03 14.21
N ARG A 190 -6.44 10.44 14.70
CA ARG A 190 -6.16 11.81 15.17
C ARG A 190 -6.42 12.91 14.16
N ARG A 191 -6.56 12.57 12.87
CA ARG A 191 -6.79 13.51 11.77
C ARG A 191 -8.12 13.25 11.06
N MET A 192 -8.96 12.36 11.57
CA MET A 192 -10.24 11.95 10.98
C MET A 192 -10.12 11.68 9.47
N LYS A 193 -9.07 10.91 9.10
CA LYS A 193 -8.79 10.57 7.70
C LYS A 193 -9.19 9.15 7.39
N THR A 194 -9.70 8.98 6.18
CA THR A 194 -10.00 7.68 5.57
C THR A 194 -9.01 7.36 4.45
N PHE A 195 -9.25 6.28 3.75
CA PHE A 195 -8.50 5.88 2.57
C PHE A 195 -9.07 6.48 1.29
N SER A 196 -8.21 6.72 0.30
CA SER A 196 -8.67 7.07 -1.04
C SER A 196 -9.42 5.90 -1.69
N PRO A 197 -10.42 6.16 -2.57
CA PRO A 197 -11.24 5.11 -3.17
C PRO A 197 -10.48 4.03 -3.94
N GLU A 198 -9.30 4.36 -4.48
CA GLU A 198 -8.45 3.46 -5.27
C GLU A 198 -7.38 2.74 -4.43
N SER A 199 -7.31 3.00 -3.13
CA SER A 199 -6.29 2.43 -2.24
C SER A 199 -6.41 0.90 -2.11
N MET A 200 -5.31 0.25 -1.69
CA MET A 200 -5.28 -1.18 -1.37
C MET A 200 -6.32 -1.54 -0.30
N ALA A 201 -6.52 -0.67 0.70
CA ALA A 201 -7.45 -0.88 1.80
C ALA A 201 -8.91 -0.90 1.31
N VAL A 202 -9.30 0.07 0.47
CA VAL A 202 -10.64 0.10 -0.12
C VAL A 202 -10.84 -1.04 -1.12
N PHE A 203 -9.80 -1.39 -1.88
CA PHE A 203 -9.85 -2.59 -2.73
C PHE A 203 -10.10 -3.86 -1.88
N ALA A 204 -9.41 -4.01 -0.75
CA ALA A 204 -9.62 -5.17 0.13
C ALA A 204 -11.04 -5.19 0.71
N LEU A 205 -11.57 -4.04 1.14
CA LEU A 205 -12.94 -3.91 1.62
C LEU A 205 -13.97 -4.29 0.56
N LYS A 206 -13.87 -3.72 -0.64
CA LYS A 206 -14.78 -4.03 -1.76
C LYS A 206 -14.68 -5.50 -2.20
N SER A 207 -13.47 -6.07 -2.20
CA SER A 207 -13.26 -7.48 -2.53
C SER A 207 -13.81 -8.46 -1.48
N ALA A 208 -14.01 -7.96 -0.25
CA ALA A 208 -14.68 -8.68 0.84
C ALA A 208 -16.20 -8.42 0.90
N GLY A 209 -16.78 -7.78 -0.12
CA GLY A 209 -18.22 -7.50 -0.22
C GLY A 209 -18.70 -6.29 0.58
N GLY A 210 -17.82 -5.48 1.19
CA GLY A 210 -18.21 -4.31 1.95
C GLY A 210 -18.43 -3.07 1.09
N ILE A 211 -19.35 -2.21 1.52
CA ILE A 211 -19.62 -0.89 0.93
C ILE A 211 -18.83 0.17 1.70
N ASN A 212 -17.97 0.91 1.01
CA ASN A 212 -17.24 2.02 1.61
C ASN A 212 -18.15 3.24 1.77
N VAL A 213 -18.42 3.67 3.00
CA VAL A 213 -19.23 4.85 3.30
C VAL A 213 -18.56 6.14 2.82
N ALA A 214 -17.23 6.16 2.80
CA ALA A 214 -16.44 7.32 2.36
C ALA A 214 -16.00 7.21 0.87
N ALA A 215 -16.89 6.75 -0.01
CA ALA A 215 -16.57 6.50 -1.42
C ALA A 215 -16.19 7.78 -2.20
N GLU A 216 -16.69 8.95 -1.77
CA GLU A 216 -16.42 10.26 -2.37
C GLU A 216 -15.17 10.96 -1.82
N ALA A 217 -14.46 10.34 -0.88
CA ALA A 217 -13.30 10.95 -0.22
C ALA A 217 -12.17 11.23 -1.21
N GLN A 218 -11.64 12.45 -1.19
CA GLN A 218 -10.61 12.89 -2.11
C GLN A 218 -9.20 12.63 -1.55
N PRO A 219 -8.28 12.06 -2.34
CA PRO A 219 -6.92 11.77 -1.90
C PRO A 219 -6.16 13.06 -1.54
N VAL A 220 -5.41 13.01 -0.45
CA VAL A 220 -4.54 14.11 -0.04
C VAL A 220 -3.21 13.99 -0.78
N ARG A 221 -2.88 14.99 -1.60
CA ARG A 221 -1.60 15.06 -2.35
C ARG A 221 -1.28 13.78 -3.14
N GLY A 222 -2.29 13.16 -3.75
CA GLY A 222 -2.09 11.94 -4.55
C GLY A 222 -1.66 10.70 -3.74
N THR A 223 -1.90 10.70 -2.42
CA THR A 223 -1.60 9.54 -1.55
C THR A 223 -2.80 8.61 -1.40
N ASN A 224 -2.60 7.44 -0.80
CA ASN A 224 -3.66 6.49 -0.44
C ASN A 224 -4.55 6.97 0.72
N ILE A 225 -4.26 8.14 1.29
CA ILE A 225 -4.99 8.73 2.41
C ILE A 225 -5.86 9.85 1.88
N ALA A 226 -7.12 9.88 2.31
CA ALA A 226 -8.09 10.90 1.94
C ALA A 226 -8.52 11.75 3.15
N ALA A 227 -8.74 13.04 2.91
CA ALA A 227 -9.37 13.90 3.90
C ALA A 227 -10.85 13.56 3.99
N TYR A 228 -11.40 13.47 5.21
CA TYR A 228 -12.82 13.21 5.40
C TYR A 228 -13.41 14.18 6.43
N GLY A 229 -12.93 14.13 7.66
CA GLY A 229 -13.37 14.99 8.75
C GLY A 229 -14.48 14.36 9.60
N LYS A 230 -14.57 14.81 10.83
CA LYS A 230 -15.50 14.29 11.83
C LYS A 230 -16.96 14.52 11.44
N GLU A 231 -17.26 15.68 10.86
CA GLU A 231 -18.59 16.07 10.44
C GLU A 231 -19.17 15.09 9.40
N ARG A 232 -18.36 14.69 8.41
CA ARG A 232 -18.78 13.71 7.39
C ARG A 232 -18.96 12.32 7.98
N ILE A 233 -18.10 11.90 8.90
CA ILE A 233 -18.27 10.63 9.62
C ILE A 233 -19.61 10.63 10.34
N LEU A 234 -19.94 11.70 11.06
CA LEU A 234 -21.18 11.85 11.82
C LEU A 234 -22.41 12.01 10.92
N ALA A 235 -22.28 12.60 9.74
CA ALA A 235 -23.36 12.65 8.76
C ALA A 235 -23.83 11.24 8.33
N HIS A 236 -22.93 10.26 8.30
CA HIS A 236 -23.21 8.86 7.99
C HIS A 236 -23.42 7.98 9.24
N ALA A 237 -23.52 8.58 10.44
CA ALA A 237 -23.51 7.84 11.72
C ALA A 237 -24.54 6.70 11.81
N ARG A 238 -25.73 6.88 11.23
CA ARG A 238 -26.81 5.87 11.23
C ARG A 238 -26.60 4.73 10.23
N GLU A 239 -25.76 4.96 9.20
CA GLU A 239 -25.52 4.03 8.10
C GLU A 239 -24.32 3.11 8.34
N ILE A 240 -23.35 3.55 9.17
CA ILE A 240 -22.12 2.81 9.42
C ILE A 240 -22.46 1.56 10.26
N ASP A 241 -22.49 0.40 9.60
CA ASP A 241 -22.70 -0.90 10.25
C ASP A 241 -21.46 -1.38 10.99
N ILE A 242 -20.28 -1.11 10.41
CA ILE A 242 -18.98 -1.51 10.94
C ILE A 242 -18.00 -0.33 10.87
N TYR A 243 -17.32 -0.06 11.97
CA TYR A 243 -16.20 0.85 12.05
C TYR A 243 -14.90 0.03 11.99
N LEU A 244 -14.18 0.12 10.87
CA LEU A 244 -12.92 -0.56 10.66
C LEU A 244 -11.78 0.46 10.75
N ALA A 245 -10.81 0.26 11.63
CA ALA A 245 -9.68 1.15 11.79
C ALA A 245 -8.35 0.42 11.51
N GLN A 246 -7.51 1.03 10.68
CA GLN A 246 -6.17 0.53 10.45
C GLN A 246 -5.29 0.79 11.68
N TYR A 247 -4.50 -0.21 12.07
CA TYR A 247 -3.42 -0.09 13.04
C TYR A 247 -2.05 -0.26 12.35
N GLY A 248 -1.13 0.66 12.59
CA GLY A 248 0.22 0.62 12.02
C GLY A 248 1.02 1.88 12.32
N ALA A 249 2.12 2.08 11.60
CA ALA A 249 3.09 3.13 11.87
C ALA A 249 2.50 4.55 11.95
N MET A 250 1.44 4.84 11.21
CA MET A 250 0.79 6.17 11.20
C MET A 250 -0.45 6.26 12.10
N ASN A 251 -0.94 5.14 12.63
CA ASN A 251 -2.19 5.10 13.39
C ASN A 251 -2.13 4.04 14.49
N HIS A 252 -1.86 4.47 15.71
CA HIS A 252 -1.84 3.62 16.91
C HIS A 252 -3.17 3.72 17.67
N VAL A 253 -4.29 3.49 16.95
CA VAL A 253 -5.64 3.59 17.50
C VAL A 253 -6.05 2.31 18.21
N THR A 254 -6.80 2.45 19.29
CA THR A 254 -7.49 1.37 20.02
C THR A 254 -9.00 1.47 19.86
N LYS A 255 -9.73 0.42 20.18
CA LYS A 255 -11.21 0.48 20.24
C LYS A 255 -11.69 1.57 21.19
N ARG A 256 -11.04 1.70 22.36
CA ARG A 256 -11.38 2.70 23.37
C ARG A 256 -11.25 4.14 22.83
N ASP A 257 -10.20 4.42 22.06
CA ASP A 257 -10.02 5.75 21.46
C ASP A 257 -11.22 6.11 20.57
N ILE A 258 -11.73 5.15 19.79
CA ILE A 258 -12.90 5.32 18.92
C ILE A 258 -14.18 5.43 19.76
N GLU A 259 -14.36 4.61 20.77
CA GLU A 259 -15.51 4.60 21.65
C GLU A 259 -15.66 5.90 22.47
N THR A 260 -14.53 6.47 22.88
CA THR A 260 -14.50 7.70 23.70
C THR A 260 -14.37 8.98 22.89
N GLU A 261 -14.23 8.90 21.56
CA GLU A 261 -14.17 10.09 20.71
C GLU A 261 -15.49 10.88 20.78
N PRO A 262 -15.46 12.17 21.17
CA PRO A 262 -16.67 12.97 21.34
C PRO A 262 -17.58 12.95 20.11
N GLY A 263 -18.85 12.60 20.30
CA GLY A 263 -19.87 12.49 19.26
C GLY A 263 -19.97 11.12 18.57
N PHE A 264 -18.96 10.23 18.70
CA PHE A 264 -18.96 8.93 18.03
C PHE A 264 -19.98 7.94 18.59
N GLN A 265 -20.54 8.21 19.79
CA GLN A 265 -21.70 7.48 20.33
C GLN A 265 -22.95 7.59 19.44
N ALA A 266 -23.02 8.58 18.52
CA ALA A 266 -24.08 8.64 17.51
C ALA A 266 -23.93 7.58 16.41
N ILE A 267 -22.73 7.04 16.20
CA ILE A 267 -22.41 6.07 15.13
C ILE A 267 -22.99 4.70 15.50
N LYS A 268 -23.81 4.12 14.60
CA LYS A 268 -24.45 2.81 14.78
C LYS A 268 -23.44 1.72 15.16
N ALA A 269 -22.31 1.64 14.43
CA ALA A 269 -21.25 0.68 14.70
C ALA A 269 -20.65 0.83 16.10
N VAL A 270 -20.46 2.05 16.58
CA VAL A 270 -19.90 2.33 17.91
C VAL A 270 -20.88 1.90 18.99
N ARG A 271 -22.16 2.29 18.90
CA ARG A 271 -23.20 1.86 19.85
C ARG A 271 -23.33 0.35 19.95
N ASN A 272 -23.16 -0.35 18.84
CA ASN A 272 -23.33 -1.81 18.77
C ASN A 272 -22.02 -2.57 19.04
N GLY A 273 -20.92 -1.90 19.39
CA GLY A 273 -19.62 -2.52 19.63
C GLY A 273 -18.94 -3.09 18.38
N ASN A 274 -19.43 -2.77 17.17
CA ASN A 274 -18.91 -3.24 15.89
C ASN A 274 -17.69 -2.43 15.43
N ILE A 275 -16.70 -2.31 16.31
CA ILE A 275 -15.42 -1.64 16.05
C ILE A 275 -14.35 -2.70 15.91
N HIS A 276 -13.63 -2.67 14.81
CA HIS A 276 -12.57 -3.64 14.50
C HIS A 276 -11.28 -2.96 14.12
N ILE A 277 -10.17 -3.46 14.68
CA ILE A 277 -8.82 -3.00 14.38
C ILE A 277 -8.15 -4.01 13.45
N ILE A 278 -7.56 -3.49 12.37
CA ILE A 278 -6.90 -4.32 11.36
C ILE A 278 -5.48 -3.81 11.08
N SER A 279 -4.53 -4.72 10.93
CA SER A 279 -3.13 -4.36 10.67
C SER A 279 -2.92 -3.76 9.28
N GLU A 280 -2.16 -2.65 9.18
CA GLU A 280 -1.74 -2.06 7.91
C GLU A 280 -0.96 -3.04 7.02
N MET A 281 -0.26 -3.99 7.63
CA MET A 281 0.56 -4.98 6.94
C MET A 281 -0.23 -5.85 5.95
N ILE A 282 -1.53 -6.03 6.18
CA ILE A 282 -2.39 -6.89 5.36
C ILE A 282 -3.44 -6.13 4.56
N VAL A 283 -3.59 -4.81 4.77
CA VAL A 283 -4.60 -4.02 4.04
C VAL A 283 -4.02 -2.87 3.25
N SER A 284 -2.83 -2.36 3.60
CA SER A 284 -2.24 -1.17 2.97
C SER A 284 -0.95 -1.44 2.22
N ARG A 285 -0.28 -2.57 2.47
CA ARG A 285 0.94 -2.93 1.75
C ARG A 285 0.64 -3.61 0.41
N PRO A 286 1.35 -3.24 -0.67
CA PRO A 286 1.17 -3.85 -2.00
C PRO A 286 1.88 -5.20 -2.10
N THR A 287 1.40 -6.19 -1.35
CA THR A 287 1.98 -7.54 -1.27
C THR A 287 0.91 -8.62 -1.36
N MET A 288 1.31 -9.88 -1.54
CA MET A 288 0.41 -11.03 -1.55
C MET A 288 -0.41 -11.14 -0.26
N ARG A 289 0.06 -10.60 0.87
CA ARG A 289 -0.68 -10.60 2.15
C ARG A 289 -1.96 -9.79 2.13
N LEU A 290 -2.19 -8.96 1.09
CA LEU A 290 -3.48 -8.31 0.89
C LEU A 290 -4.64 -9.32 0.81
N LEU A 291 -4.39 -10.56 0.35
CA LEU A 291 -5.36 -11.66 0.39
C LEU A 291 -5.79 -12.00 1.82
N LYS A 292 -4.86 -11.97 2.79
CA LYS A 292 -5.21 -12.13 4.23
C LYS A 292 -6.08 -10.99 4.72
N GLY A 293 -5.85 -9.78 4.22
CA GLY A 293 -6.65 -8.60 4.54
C GLY A 293 -8.09 -8.75 4.04
N ILE A 294 -8.27 -9.14 2.77
CA ILE A 294 -9.59 -9.41 2.18
C ILE A 294 -10.34 -10.46 3.01
N PHE A 295 -9.70 -11.59 3.30
CA PHE A 295 -10.30 -12.65 4.10
C PHE A 295 -10.66 -12.17 5.51
N LYS A 296 -9.77 -11.46 6.22
CA LYS A 296 -10.03 -10.95 7.56
C LYS A 296 -11.20 -9.97 7.58
N ILE A 297 -11.27 -9.07 6.58
CA ILE A 297 -12.40 -8.14 6.43
C ILE A 297 -13.67 -8.94 6.17
N GLY A 298 -13.66 -9.90 5.23
CA GLY A 298 -14.83 -10.75 4.95
C GLY A 298 -15.35 -11.47 6.19
N ARG A 299 -14.45 -12.03 7.00
CA ARG A 299 -14.82 -12.65 8.29
C ARG A 299 -15.41 -11.68 9.32
N ILE A 300 -15.03 -10.39 9.25
CA ILE A 300 -15.63 -9.34 10.10
C ILE A 300 -17.03 -8.99 9.60
N LEU A 301 -17.19 -8.86 8.28
CA LEU A 301 -18.46 -8.45 7.69
C LEU A 301 -19.48 -9.58 7.68
N TYR A 302 -19.04 -10.78 7.33
CA TYR A 302 -19.88 -11.97 7.03
C TYR A 302 -19.25 -13.24 7.61
N PRO A 303 -19.34 -13.43 8.95
CA PRO A 303 -18.63 -14.52 9.61
C PRO A 303 -19.11 -15.93 9.21
N THR A 304 -20.34 -16.10 8.73
CA THR A 304 -20.90 -17.36 8.24
C THR A 304 -20.51 -17.65 6.80
N GLU A 305 -20.51 -16.65 5.93
CA GLU A 305 -20.30 -16.74 4.49
C GLU A 305 -18.81 -16.86 4.13
N PHE A 306 -17.92 -16.38 5.00
CA PHE A 306 -16.45 -16.57 4.84
C PHE A 306 -15.97 -17.75 5.69
N PRO A 307 -15.95 -18.99 5.19
CA PRO A 307 -15.55 -20.15 5.97
C PRO A 307 -14.08 -20.13 6.35
N LEU A 308 -13.74 -20.67 7.52
CA LEU A 308 -12.36 -20.70 8.05
C LEU A 308 -11.37 -21.45 7.14
N THR A 309 -11.84 -22.35 6.28
CA THR A 309 -11.04 -23.07 5.29
C THR A 309 -10.26 -22.14 4.36
N TRP A 310 -10.74 -20.91 4.15
CA TRP A 310 -10.01 -19.90 3.39
C TRP A 310 -8.69 -19.47 4.05
N LYS A 311 -8.58 -19.56 5.37
CA LYS A 311 -7.33 -19.24 6.08
C LYS A 311 -6.19 -20.14 5.59
N GLU A 312 -6.43 -21.45 5.48
CA GLU A 312 -5.45 -22.41 4.99
C GLU A 312 -5.21 -22.28 3.49
N LYS A 313 -6.29 -22.13 2.71
CA LYS A 313 -6.18 -21.91 1.26
C LYS A 313 -5.29 -20.70 0.93
N ILE A 314 -5.44 -19.60 1.67
CA ILE A 314 -4.61 -18.39 1.47
C ILE A 314 -3.19 -18.63 1.97
N ALA A 315 -2.99 -19.28 3.13
CA ALA A 315 -1.67 -19.60 3.64
C ALA A 315 -0.86 -20.40 2.62
N ASN A 316 -1.48 -21.40 2.00
CA ASN A 316 -0.84 -22.26 0.98
C ASN A 316 -0.58 -21.53 -0.37
N ARG A 317 -1.17 -20.38 -0.60
CA ARG A 317 -0.97 -19.56 -1.80
C ARG A 317 0.07 -18.44 -1.61
N LEU A 318 0.46 -18.20 -0.38
CA LEU A 318 1.54 -17.25 -0.09
C LEU A 318 2.88 -17.95 -0.32
N PRO A 319 3.82 -17.29 -0.99
CA PRO A 319 5.08 -17.91 -1.41
C PRO A 319 6.12 -18.07 -0.27
N TYR A 320 5.74 -17.79 1.00
CA TYR A 320 6.60 -17.86 2.19
C TYR A 320 5.79 -18.04 3.47
#